data_5797eb830849d1285c5d224bd241dad0
#
_entry.id   5797eb830849d1285c5d224bd241dad0
#
_cell.length_a   1.000
_cell.length_b   1.000
_cell.length_c   1.000
_cell.angle_alpha   90.00
_cell.angle_beta   90.00
_cell.angle_gamma   90.00
#
_symmetry.space_group_name_H-M   'P 1'
#
loop_
_entity.id
_entity.type
_entity.pdbx_description
1 polymer ?
#
loop_
_entity_poly.entity_id
_entity_poly.type
_entity_poly.pdbx_seq_one_letter_code
_entity_poly.pdbx_strand_id
1 'polypeptide(L)'
;VAETPLLEYERFDRFIGENGFFSMTFDFNYADLDMLEDGVYYKRQEVNPKELKEKIFESQKVLQKYGWGAPFLENHDQPRSLNKYFGDKSDGNAAKLLGNLFLFLRGTPFIYQGQELGMDNFERDDIKEFDDIASKDQYNRALEEGFSKEEALYYVNRRSRDNSRTPFYLYYSLNGELYKHKKPWLNTIG
;
A
#
# COMPACT_ATOMS: atom_id res chain seq x y z
N VAL A 1 -19.02 0.31 -0.88
CA VAL A 1 -17.83 1.13 -0.65
C VAL A 1 -17.46 1.83 -1.94
N ALA A 2 -17.09 3.12 -1.85
CA ALA A 2 -16.54 3.85 -2.99
C ALA A 2 -15.01 3.76 -3.00
N GLU A 3 -14.42 3.63 -4.18
CA GLU A 3 -13.00 3.78 -4.42
C GLU A 3 -12.83 4.96 -5.39
N THR A 4 -12.40 6.08 -4.85
CA THR A 4 -12.33 7.35 -5.56
C THR A 4 -11.00 8.03 -5.28
N PRO A 5 -9.91 7.58 -5.94
CA PRO A 5 -8.61 8.22 -5.80
C PRO A 5 -8.71 9.70 -6.22
N LEU A 6 -7.91 10.55 -5.58
CA LEU A 6 -7.87 12.00 -5.83
C LEU A 6 -9.20 12.75 -5.59
N LEU A 7 -10.10 12.21 -4.78
CA LEU A 7 -11.34 12.90 -4.43
C LEU A 7 -11.06 14.02 -3.41
N GLU A 8 -11.40 15.23 -3.79
CA GLU A 8 -11.37 16.39 -2.89
C GLU A 8 -12.39 16.22 -1.76
N TYR A 9 -12.04 16.61 -0.55
CA TYR A 9 -12.90 16.45 0.63
C TYR A 9 -14.24 17.18 0.51
N GLU A 10 -14.27 18.31 -0.21
CA GLU A 10 -15.50 19.08 -0.47
C GLU A 10 -16.54 18.32 -1.28
N ARG A 11 -16.12 17.24 -1.92
CA ARG A 11 -16.98 16.42 -2.78
C ARG A 11 -17.43 15.12 -2.11
N PHE A 12 -16.98 14.84 -0.89
CA PHE A 12 -17.30 13.58 -0.20
C PHE A 12 -18.80 13.42 0.04
N ASP A 13 -19.53 14.51 0.27
CA ASP A 13 -20.99 14.51 0.45
C ASP A 13 -21.78 13.95 -0.73
N ARG A 14 -21.19 13.95 -1.93
CA ARG A 14 -21.79 13.36 -3.13
C ARG A 14 -21.61 11.85 -3.20
N PHE A 15 -20.64 11.32 -2.48
CA PHE A 15 -20.31 9.89 -2.51
C PHE A 15 -20.82 9.15 -1.29
N ILE A 16 -20.71 9.74 -0.11
CA ILE A 16 -21.08 9.12 1.16
C ILE A 16 -22.03 10.03 1.97
N GLY A 17 -22.64 9.45 3.00
CA GLY A 17 -23.57 10.16 3.88
C GLY A 17 -25.01 10.05 3.44
N GLU A 18 -25.87 10.91 3.99
CA GLU A 18 -27.31 10.83 3.83
C GLU A 18 -27.77 10.96 2.37
N ASN A 19 -27.07 11.79 1.60
CA ASN A 19 -27.36 12.03 0.18
C ASN A 19 -26.37 11.34 -0.77
N GLY A 20 -25.43 10.58 -0.24
CA GLY A 20 -24.43 9.87 -1.04
C GLY A 20 -24.93 8.53 -1.58
N PHE A 21 -24.29 8.06 -2.64
CA PHE A 21 -24.64 6.78 -3.28
C PHE A 21 -24.00 5.57 -2.59
N PHE A 22 -23.01 5.79 -1.73
CA PHE A 22 -22.25 4.73 -1.07
C PHE A 22 -22.31 4.88 0.45
N SER A 23 -22.27 3.76 1.16
CA SER A 23 -22.29 3.76 2.62
C SER A 23 -20.96 4.22 3.23
N MET A 24 -19.85 4.04 2.53
CA MET A 24 -18.51 4.42 2.97
C MET A 24 -17.56 4.62 1.77
N THR A 25 -16.44 5.28 2.02
CA THR A 25 -15.39 5.47 0.99
C THR A 25 -14.01 5.20 1.56
N PHE A 26 -13.11 4.71 0.69
CA PHE A 26 -11.67 4.78 0.93
C PHE A 26 -11.19 6.22 0.77
N ASP A 27 -10.28 6.64 1.63
CA ASP A 27 -9.61 7.94 1.52
C ASP A 27 -8.14 7.71 1.15
N PHE A 28 -7.79 8.15 -0.05
CA PHE A 28 -6.44 8.02 -0.60
C PHE A 28 -5.52 9.20 -0.25
N ASN A 29 -6.04 10.27 0.38
CA ASN A 29 -5.26 11.47 0.68
C ASN A 29 -4.06 11.25 1.60
N TYR A 30 -4.01 10.14 2.32
CA TYR A 30 -2.86 9.72 3.15
C TYR A 30 -2.14 8.47 2.63
N ALA A 31 -2.61 7.87 1.54
CA ALA A 31 -2.10 6.59 1.05
C ALA A 31 -0.79 6.72 0.25
N ASP A 32 -0.59 7.84 -0.46
CA ASP A 32 0.51 8.03 -1.39
C ASP A 32 1.48 9.15 -0.98
N LEU A 33 1.62 9.42 0.32
CA LEU A 33 2.51 10.44 0.87
C LEU A 33 4.01 10.16 0.63
N ASP A 34 4.35 8.96 0.23
CA ASP A 34 5.70 8.60 -0.19
C ASP A 34 6.00 8.97 -1.64
N MET A 35 5.02 9.48 -2.40
CA MET A 35 5.17 9.87 -3.80
C MET A 35 5.26 11.38 -3.94
N LEU A 36 6.28 11.87 -4.65
CA LEU A 36 6.42 13.29 -5.01
C LEU A 36 5.65 13.65 -6.28
N GLU A 37 5.46 12.67 -7.16
CA GLU A 37 4.68 12.80 -8.38
C GLU A 37 3.89 11.51 -8.59
N ASP A 38 2.58 11.66 -8.79
CA ASP A 38 1.68 10.51 -8.93
C ASP A 38 2.10 9.61 -10.10
N GLY A 39 2.15 8.30 -9.82
CA GLY A 39 2.53 7.27 -10.78
C GLY A 39 4.00 7.25 -11.19
N VAL A 40 4.89 8.04 -10.59
CA VAL A 40 6.32 8.05 -10.91
C VAL A 40 7.16 7.45 -9.79
N TYR A 41 7.60 6.20 -9.95
CA TYR A 41 8.21 5.39 -8.88
C TYR A 41 9.55 5.95 -8.36
N TYR A 42 10.35 6.59 -9.21
CA TYR A 42 11.63 7.18 -8.84
C TYR A 42 11.51 8.61 -8.28
N LYS A 43 10.33 9.22 -8.31
CA LYS A 43 10.02 10.49 -7.65
C LYS A 43 9.30 10.23 -6.33
N ARG A 44 10.07 9.85 -5.32
CA ARG A 44 9.54 9.47 -4.01
C ARG A 44 10.33 10.09 -2.87
N GLN A 45 9.73 10.04 -1.69
CA GLN A 45 10.29 10.52 -0.43
C GLN A 45 9.98 9.53 0.70
N GLU A 46 10.67 9.68 1.82
CA GLU A 46 10.23 9.02 3.06
C GLU A 46 8.94 9.68 3.55
N VAL A 47 8.01 8.88 4.03
CA VAL A 47 6.75 9.41 4.62
C VAL A 47 7.07 10.23 5.86
N ASN A 48 6.68 11.50 5.86
CA ASN A 48 6.82 12.36 7.02
C ASN A 48 5.72 12.03 8.05
N PRO A 49 6.07 11.58 9.28
CA PRO A 49 5.07 11.22 10.28
C PRO A 49 4.13 12.36 10.70
N LYS A 50 4.62 13.61 10.64
CA LYS A 50 3.81 14.79 10.95
C LYS A 50 2.76 15.00 9.87
N GLU A 51 3.14 14.92 8.60
CA GLU A 51 2.24 15.04 7.46
C GLU A 51 1.20 13.92 7.45
N LEU A 52 1.63 12.68 7.67
CA LEU A 52 0.73 11.53 7.80
C LEU A 52 -0.32 11.77 8.90
N LYS A 53 0.10 12.23 10.07
CA LYS A 53 -0.79 12.59 11.17
C LYS A 53 -1.80 13.68 10.77
N GLU A 54 -1.34 14.74 10.12
CA GLU A 54 -2.18 15.86 9.70
C GLU A 54 -3.23 15.38 8.68
N LYS A 55 -2.83 14.59 7.70
CA LYS A 55 -3.73 14.01 6.69
C LYS A 55 -4.75 13.05 7.29
N ILE A 56 -4.34 12.18 8.21
CA ILE A 56 -5.27 11.30 8.93
C ILE A 56 -6.27 12.12 9.74
N PHE A 57 -5.86 13.16 10.46
CA PHE A 57 -6.77 14.00 11.21
C PHE A 57 -7.75 14.77 10.32
N GLU A 58 -7.29 15.27 9.18
CA GLU A 58 -8.12 15.92 8.18
C GLU A 58 -9.19 14.95 7.66
N SER A 59 -8.77 13.75 7.22
CA SER A 59 -9.66 12.67 6.80
C SER A 59 -10.72 12.35 7.86
N GLN A 60 -10.31 12.14 9.10
CA GLN A 60 -11.24 11.80 10.19
C GLN A 60 -12.26 12.90 10.47
N LYS A 61 -11.89 14.19 10.37
CA LYS A 61 -12.81 15.32 10.52
C LYS A 61 -13.84 15.34 9.40
N VAL A 62 -13.43 15.11 8.16
CA VAL A 62 -14.30 15.09 7.00
C VAL A 62 -15.27 13.90 7.08
N LEU A 63 -14.77 12.71 7.35
CA LEU A 63 -15.59 11.53 7.50
C LEU A 63 -16.58 11.62 8.67
N GLN A 64 -16.20 12.28 9.77
CA GLN A 64 -17.13 12.54 10.86
C GLN A 64 -18.30 13.44 10.43
N LYS A 65 -18.05 14.38 9.53
CA LYS A 65 -19.07 15.33 9.05
C LYS A 65 -20.02 14.69 8.04
N TYR A 66 -19.48 13.93 7.09
CA TYR A 66 -20.25 13.49 5.93
C TYR A 66 -20.72 12.04 6.00
N GLY A 67 -20.05 11.15 6.73
CA GLY A 67 -20.47 9.76 6.76
C GLY A 67 -19.52 8.82 7.45
N TRP A 68 -19.23 7.69 6.80
CA TRP A 68 -18.42 6.61 7.34
C TRP A 68 -17.22 6.31 6.45
N GLY A 69 -16.04 6.09 7.04
CA GLY A 69 -14.83 5.77 6.32
C GLY A 69 -14.56 4.28 6.19
N ALA A 70 -13.75 3.95 5.21
CA ALA A 70 -13.11 2.65 5.02
C ALA A 70 -11.59 2.82 5.17
N PRO A 71 -11.05 2.99 6.41
CA PRO A 71 -9.62 3.15 6.60
C PRO A 71 -8.86 1.91 6.11
N PHE A 72 -7.73 2.16 5.45
CA PHE A 72 -6.82 1.14 4.95
C PHE A 72 -5.39 1.68 4.96
N LEU A 73 -4.39 0.81 4.96
CA LEU A 73 -2.98 1.20 4.85
C LEU A 73 -2.30 0.59 3.62
N GLU A 74 -2.81 -0.53 3.14
CA GLU A 74 -2.35 -1.22 1.95
C GLU A 74 -3.51 -1.91 1.25
N ASN A 75 -3.35 -2.19 -0.02
CA ASN A 75 -4.28 -2.95 -0.83
C ASN A 75 -3.53 -3.66 -1.98
N HIS A 76 -4.25 -4.24 -2.93
CA HIS A 76 -3.67 -4.95 -4.07
C HIS A 76 -2.94 -4.03 -5.09
N ASP A 77 -3.05 -2.72 -4.98
CA ASP A 77 -2.40 -1.72 -5.84
C ASP A 77 -1.36 -0.88 -5.10
N GLN A 78 -1.14 -1.14 -3.82
CA GLN A 78 -0.17 -0.46 -2.97
C GLN A 78 0.97 -1.39 -2.56
N PRO A 79 2.18 -0.90 -2.30
CA PRO A 79 3.20 -1.69 -1.64
C PRO A 79 2.76 -2.03 -0.21
N ARG A 80 3.43 -2.99 0.40
CA ARG A 80 3.19 -3.34 1.80
C ARG A 80 3.41 -2.14 2.71
N SER A 81 2.53 -1.94 3.67
CA SER A 81 2.52 -0.76 4.54
C SER A 81 3.78 -0.64 5.38
N LEU A 82 4.36 -1.75 5.83
CA LEU A 82 5.62 -1.74 6.56
C LEU A 82 6.73 -1.06 5.76
N ASN A 83 6.95 -1.49 4.52
CA ASN A 83 7.99 -0.92 3.66
C ASN A 83 7.67 0.52 3.24
N LYS A 84 6.38 0.85 3.03
CA LYS A 84 5.94 2.20 2.68
C LYS A 84 6.23 3.21 3.79
N TYR A 85 5.87 2.89 5.03
CA TYR A 85 5.94 3.83 6.15
C TYR A 85 7.24 3.78 6.95
N PHE A 86 7.94 2.64 6.95
CA PHE A 86 9.16 2.45 7.73
C PHE A 86 10.40 2.14 6.89
N GLY A 87 10.25 1.83 5.61
CA GLY A 87 11.37 1.44 4.74
C GLY A 87 12.11 0.23 5.30
N ASP A 88 13.44 0.32 5.35
CA ASP A 88 14.30 -0.75 5.87
C ASP A 88 14.31 -0.85 7.40
N LYS A 89 13.57 0.02 8.09
CA LYS A 89 13.41 0.02 9.55
C LYS A 89 12.17 -0.74 10.01
N SER A 90 11.54 -1.50 9.12
CA SER A 90 10.37 -2.29 9.45
C SER A 90 10.73 -3.42 10.42
N ASP A 91 9.96 -3.55 11.48
CA ASP A 91 10.04 -4.63 12.46
C ASP A 91 8.65 -4.96 13.05
N GLY A 92 8.60 -5.94 13.92
CA GLY A 92 7.35 -6.33 14.58
C GLY A 92 6.72 -5.22 15.42
N ASN A 93 7.47 -4.21 15.90
CA ASN A 93 6.93 -3.06 16.62
C ASN A 93 6.31 -2.07 15.63
N ALA A 94 6.95 -1.87 14.47
CA ALA A 94 6.40 -1.08 13.38
C ALA A 94 5.04 -1.64 12.92
N ALA A 95 4.95 -2.96 12.73
CA ALA A 95 3.69 -3.65 12.38
C ALA A 95 2.59 -3.41 13.42
N LYS A 96 2.92 -3.55 14.71
CA LYS A 96 1.97 -3.29 15.81
C LYS A 96 1.56 -1.82 15.88
N LEU A 97 2.49 -0.89 15.63
CA LEU A 97 2.19 0.54 15.61
C LEU A 97 1.21 0.88 14.49
N LEU A 98 1.45 0.39 13.27
CA LEU A 98 0.53 0.58 12.15
C LEU A 98 -0.84 -0.06 12.41
N GLY A 99 -0.85 -1.28 12.96
CA GLY A 99 -2.08 -1.96 13.35
C GLY A 99 -2.90 -1.15 14.35
N ASN A 100 -2.26 -0.64 15.41
CA ASN A 100 -2.92 0.21 16.39
C ASN A 100 -3.44 1.51 15.76
N LEU A 101 -2.60 2.23 15.02
CA LEU A 101 -3.01 3.46 14.35
C LEU A 101 -4.28 3.25 13.53
N PHE A 102 -4.27 2.26 12.67
CA PHE A 102 -5.31 1.99 11.71
C PHE A 102 -6.62 1.46 12.34
N LEU A 103 -6.54 0.55 13.31
CA LEU A 103 -7.71 -0.05 13.94
C LEU A 103 -8.46 0.91 14.87
N PHE A 104 -7.82 1.98 15.36
CA PHE A 104 -8.47 3.00 16.18
C PHE A 104 -9.03 4.19 15.38
N LEU A 105 -8.87 4.22 14.06
CA LEU A 105 -9.53 5.22 13.23
C LEU A 105 -11.05 4.96 13.17
N ARG A 106 -11.84 6.03 13.16
CA ARG A 106 -13.29 5.93 12.96
C ARG A 106 -13.58 5.45 11.55
N GLY A 107 -14.24 4.30 11.44
CA GLY A 107 -14.58 3.69 10.17
C GLY A 107 -14.65 2.16 10.27
N THR A 108 -14.86 1.51 9.15
CA THR A 108 -14.73 0.04 9.03
C THR A 108 -13.34 -0.26 8.49
N PRO A 109 -12.43 -0.83 9.30
CA PRO A 109 -11.06 -1.09 8.84
C PRO A 109 -11.04 -2.20 7.79
N PHE A 110 -10.31 -1.93 6.69
CA PHE A 110 -10.07 -2.90 5.63
C PHE A 110 -8.66 -3.45 5.77
N ILE A 111 -8.56 -4.66 6.26
CA ILE A 111 -7.30 -5.39 6.42
C ILE A 111 -7.03 -6.14 5.13
N TYR A 112 -5.92 -5.79 4.45
CA TYR A 112 -5.51 -6.53 3.27
C TYR A 112 -4.83 -7.84 3.68
N GLN A 113 -5.02 -8.90 2.89
CA GLN A 113 -4.44 -10.21 3.16
C GLN A 113 -2.92 -10.14 3.39
N GLY A 114 -2.46 -10.66 4.52
CA GLY A 114 -1.05 -10.64 4.94
C GLY A 114 -0.66 -9.43 5.78
N GLN A 115 -1.47 -8.37 5.81
CA GLN A 115 -1.24 -7.22 6.69
C GLN A 115 -1.30 -7.63 8.17
N GLU A 116 -2.21 -8.54 8.53
CA GLU A 116 -2.35 -9.09 9.88
C GLU A 116 -1.13 -9.91 10.33
N LEU A 117 -0.33 -10.38 9.38
CA LEU A 117 0.92 -11.10 9.62
C LEU A 117 2.14 -10.18 9.58
N GLY A 118 1.96 -8.91 9.20
CA GLY A 118 3.05 -7.97 8.97
C GLY A 118 3.92 -8.36 7.77
N MET A 119 3.30 -8.80 6.67
CA MET A 119 4.04 -9.14 5.45
C MET A 119 4.75 -7.92 4.87
N ASP A 120 6.00 -8.11 4.49
CA ASP A 120 6.86 -7.15 3.82
C ASP A 120 6.74 -7.24 2.29
N ASN A 121 7.29 -6.22 1.58
CA ASN A 121 7.52 -6.30 0.14
C ASN A 121 8.41 -7.51 -0.18
N PHE A 122 8.16 -8.11 -1.32
CA PHE A 122 9.03 -9.13 -1.87
C PHE A 122 10.00 -8.51 -2.88
N GLU A 123 11.27 -8.36 -2.48
CA GLU A 123 12.30 -7.82 -3.36
C GLU A 123 12.71 -8.85 -4.42
N ARG A 124 12.96 -8.35 -5.64
CA ARG A 124 13.37 -9.15 -6.81
C ARG A 124 14.67 -8.62 -7.37
N ASP A 125 15.48 -9.53 -7.91
CA ASP A 125 16.83 -9.22 -8.41
C ASP A 125 16.82 -8.82 -9.90
N ASP A 126 15.74 -9.12 -10.64
CA ASP A 126 15.62 -8.81 -12.08
C ASP A 126 14.20 -8.24 -12.38
N ILE A 127 14.14 -7.22 -13.24
CA ILE A 127 12.86 -6.67 -13.72
C ILE A 127 11.99 -7.71 -14.42
N LYS A 128 12.56 -8.77 -14.96
CA LYS A 128 11.83 -9.87 -15.61
C LYS A 128 10.98 -10.69 -14.63
N GLU A 129 11.29 -10.61 -13.34
CA GLU A 129 10.53 -11.30 -12.29
C GLU A 129 9.24 -10.58 -11.91
N PHE A 130 9.08 -9.34 -12.36
CA PHE A 130 7.84 -8.61 -12.20
C PHE A 130 6.84 -8.99 -13.29
N ASP A 131 5.57 -9.16 -12.91
CA ASP A 131 4.47 -9.43 -13.82
C ASP A 131 3.75 -8.12 -14.22
N ASP A 132 3.67 -7.18 -13.31
CA ASP A 132 2.99 -5.90 -13.51
C ASP A 132 3.63 -5.04 -14.60
N ILE A 133 2.82 -4.71 -15.61
CA ILE A 133 3.25 -3.90 -16.76
C ILE A 133 3.71 -2.50 -16.30
N ALA A 134 2.99 -1.87 -15.35
CA ALA A 134 3.37 -0.56 -14.84
C ALA A 134 4.76 -0.57 -14.22
N SER A 135 5.14 -1.64 -13.52
CA SER A 135 6.47 -1.81 -12.94
C SER A 135 7.56 -1.85 -14.03
N LYS A 136 7.31 -2.56 -15.12
CA LYS A 136 8.24 -2.61 -16.26
C LYS A 136 8.36 -1.25 -16.97
N ASP A 137 7.25 -0.55 -17.14
CA ASP A 137 7.24 0.80 -17.73
C ASP A 137 8.00 1.80 -16.84
N GLN A 138 7.79 1.77 -15.53
CA GLN A 138 8.48 2.65 -14.59
C GLN A 138 9.99 2.36 -14.53
N TYR A 139 10.40 1.10 -14.64
CA TYR A 139 11.80 0.74 -14.76
C TYR A 139 12.43 1.36 -16.02
N ASN A 140 11.79 1.21 -17.18
CA ASN A 140 12.30 1.77 -18.43
C ASN A 140 12.35 3.30 -18.41
N ARG A 141 11.32 3.95 -17.86
CA ARG A 141 11.31 5.41 -17.67
C ARG A 141 12.44 5.90 -16.79
N ALA A 142 12.74 5.19 -15.69
CA ALA A 142 13.87 5.55 -14.85
C ALA A 142 15.20 5.46 -15.60
N LEU A 143 15.40 4.43 -16.44
CA LEU A 143 16.59 4.32 -17.30
C LEU A 143 16.68 5.47 -18.32
N GLU A 144 15.57 5.87 -18.92
CA GLU A 144 15.49 7.00 -19.87
C GLU A 144 15.82 8.35 -19.18
N GLU A 145 15.48 8.50 -17.91
CA GLU A 145 15.85 9.67 -17.07
C GLU A 145 17.30 9.60 -16.57
N GLY A 146 18.05 8.52 -16.88
CA GLY A 146 19.48 8.40 -16.59
C GLY A 146 19.85 7.67 -15.32
N PHE A 147 18.89 7.05 -14.63
CA PHE A 147 19.18 6.18 -13.49
C PHE A 147 19.88 4.88 -13.93
N SER A 148 20.71 4.31 -13.06
CA SER A 148 21.30 2.99 -13.28
C SER A 148 20.22 1.89 -13.22
N LYS A 149 20.57 0.69 -13.67
CA LYS A 149 19.68 -0.47 -13.59
C LYS A 149 19.34 -0.85 -12.14
N GLU A 150 20.33 -0.72 -11.28
CA GLU A 150 20.22 -1.00 -9.85
C GLU A 150 19.27 0.02 -9.17
N GLU A 151 19.42 1.32 -9.49
CA GLU A 151 18.52 2.34 -8.98
C GLU A 151 17.10 2.19 -9.52
N ALA A 152 16.94 1.94 -10.83
CA ALA A 152 15.64 1.70 -11.42
C ALA A 152 14.94 0.48 -10.79
N LEU A 153 15.67 -0.63 -10.57
CA LEU A 153 15.16 -1.82 -9.92
C LEU A 153 14.81 -1.56 -8.44
N TYR A 154 15.62 -0.79 -7.72
CA TYR A 154 15.33 -0.37 -6.35
C TYR A 154 13.98 0.35 -6.25
N TYR A 155 13.72 1.33 -7.12
CA TYR A 155 12.45 2.05 -7.11
C TYR A 155 11.25 1.16 -7.43
N VAL A 156 11.41 0.22 -8.36
CA VAL A 156 10.36 -0.75 -8.67
C VAL A 156 10.11 -1.68 -7.48
N ASN A 157 11.15 -2.21 -6.84
CA ASN A 157 11.02 -3.02 -5.63
C ASN A 157 10.28 -2.28 -4.50
N ARG A 158 10.45 -0.97 -4.41
CA ARG A 158 9.77 -0.17 -3.37
C ARG A 158 8.30 0.09 -3.66
N ARG A 159 7.87 0.15 -4.92
CA ARG A 159 6.54 0.66 -5.25
C ARG A 159 5.65 -0.30 -6.01
N SER A 160 6.21 -1.32 -6.66
CA SER A 160 5.43 -2.27 -7.43
C SER A 160 4.27 -2.89 -6.64
N ARG A 161 3.11 -2.94 -7.25
CA ARG A 161 1.96 -3.66 -6.71
C ARG A 161 2.15 -5.18 -6.68
N ASP A 162 3.13 -5.73 -7.41
CA ASP A 162 3.49 -7.14 -7.30
C ASP A 162 3.96 -7.51 -5.87
N ASN A 163 4.41 -6.55 -5.08
CA ASN A 163 4.75 -6.75 -3.67
C ASN A 163 3.55 -7.19 -2.83
N SER A 164 2.35 -6.69 -3.15
CA SER A 164 1.10 -7.05 -2.46
C SER A 164 0.39 -8.24 -3.08
N ARG A 165 0.83 -8.65 -4.29
CA ARG A 165 0.21 -9.74 -5.06
C ARG A 165 0.99 -11.05 -4.97
N THR A 166 1.91 -11.13 -4.01
CA THR A 166 2.62 -12.38 -3.69
C THR A 166 1.65 -13.41 -3.14
N PRO A 167 1.95 -14.72 -3.29
CA PRO A 167 1.20 -15.78 -2.64
C PRO A 167 1.09 -15.53 -1.14
N PHE A 168 -0.09 -15.75 -0.59
CA PHE A 168 -0.33 -15.60 0.84
C PHE A 168 0.27 -16.78 1.59
N TYR A 169 1.03 -16.48 2.65
CA TYR A 169 1.63 -17.50 3.52
C TYR A 169 0.60 -18.06 4.51
N LEU A 170 -0.34 -18.86 4.03
CA LEU A 170 -1.40 -19.42 4.87
C LEU A 170 -0.91 -20.48 5.88
N TYR A 171 0.28 -21.02 5.71
CA TYR A 171 0.82 -22.02 6.61
C TYR A 171 2.35 -22.06 6.65
N TYR A 172 2.91 -21.52 7.70
CA TYR A 172 3.98 -22.28 8.32
C TYR A 172 3.32 -23.50 8.98
N SER A 173 3.40 -24.68 8.37
CA SER A 173 3.15 -25.89 9.12
C SER A 173 4.11 -25.90 10.30
N LEU A 174 3.73 -26.52 11.41
CA LEU A 174 4.61 -26.72 12.57
C LEU A 174 5.96 -27.38 12.21
N ASN A 175 6.15 -27.83 10.98
CA ASN A 175 7.32 -28.48 10.41
C ASN A 175 8.04 -27.65 9.32
N GLY A 176 7.67 -26.39 9.08
CA GLY A 176 8.36 -25.54 8.09
C GLY A 176 8.13 -25.90 6.62
N GLU A 177 7.15 -26.73 6.30
CA GLU A 177 6.82 -27.08 4.92
C GLU A 177 5.68 -26.21 4.38
N LEU A 178 5.93 -25.43 3.33
CA LEU A 178 4.92 -24.79 2.51
C LEU A 178 3.99 -25.84 1.87
N TYR A 179 2.69 -25.51 1.77
CA TYR A 179 1.73 -26.37 1.08
C TYR A 179 2.14 -26.61 -0.37
N LYS A 180 2.55 -27.85 -0.68
CA LYS A 180 3.18 -28.27 -1.96
C LYS A 180 2.22 -28.41 -3.16
N HIS A 181 1.01 -27.84 -3.16
CA HIS A 181 0.01 -28.29 -4.11
C HIS A 181 -0.16 -27.51 -5.41
N LYS A 182 0.41 -26.30 -5.55
CA LYS A 182 0.49 -25.64 -6.88
C LYS A 182 1.71 -24.73 -6.94
N LYS A 183 2.43 -24.74 -8.06
CA LYS A 183 3.47 -23.74 -8.32
C LYS A 183 2.81 -22.37 -8.33
N PRO A 184 3.22 -21.44 -7.45
CA PRO A 184 2.66 -20.10 -7.47
C PRO A 184 3.01 -19.41 -8.78
N TRP A 185 2.14 -18.52 -9.24
CA TRP A 185 2.36 -17.75 -10.47
C TRP A 185 3.43 -16.66 -10.31
N LEU A 186 3.69 -16.23 -9.07
CA LEU A 186 4.83 -15.40 -8.69
C LEU A 186 5.79 -16.18 -7.79
N ASN A 187 7.06 -15.81 -7.81
CA ASN A 187 8.05 -16.40 -6.94
C ASN A 187 7.72 -16.13 -5.46
N THR A 188 7.90 -17.15 -4.63
CA THR A 188 7.79 -17.04 -3.18
C THR A 188 9.16 -16.83 -2.58
N ILE A 189 9.21 -16.18 -1.42
CA ILE A 189 10.42 -16.13 -0.59
C ILE A 189 10.76 -17.60 -0.25
N GLY A 190 11.98 -18.02 -0.64
CA GLY A 190 12.52 -19.34 -0.35
C GLY A 190 12.94 -19.49 1.12
#